data_392c5c410a3f28e16e0fbb5a0521c757
#
_entry.id   392c5c410a3f28e16e0fbb5a0521c757
#
_cell.length_a   1.000
_cell.length_b   1.000
_cell.length_c   1.000
_cell.angle_alpha   90.00
_cell.angle_beta   90.00
_cell.angle_gamma   90.00
#
_symmetry.space_group_name_H-M   'P 1'
#
loop_
_entity.id
_entity.type
_entity.pdbx_description
1 polymer ?
#
loop_
_entity_poly.entity_id
_entity_poly.type
_entity_poly.pdbx_seq_one_letter_code
_entity_poly.pdbx_strand_id
1 'polypeptide(L)'
;MDKPSEKPLTKNEVMKAEKPDLSGTIRETLANPAADRFSGDDEQFIKFHGIYQQDDRDKRKVAKEYSVMVRTRQTGGIVPAAQYLVYDELSGRFANGTLRITSR
;
A
#
# COMPACT_ATOMS: atom_id res chain seq x y z
N MET A 1 19.53 5.21 -34.76
CA MET A 1 19.08 4.69 -33.49
C MET A 1 18.71 5.84 -32.57
N ASP A 2 17.55 5.77 -32.01
CA ASP A 2 17.12 6.83 -31.13
C ASP A 2 17.91 6.82 -29.84
N LYS A 3 18.31 8.01 -29.42
CA LYS A 3 18.94 8.14 -28.13
C LYS A 3 17.92 7.83 -27.05
N PRO A 4 18.34 7.24 -25.91
CA PRO A 4 17.48 7.19 -24.75
C PRO A 4 16.95 8.58 -24.46
N SER A 5 15.73 8.64 -23.97
CA SER A 5 15.12 9.91 -23.64
C SER A 5 16.05 10.69 -22.68
N GLU A 6 16.34 11.93 -23.04
CA GLU A 6 17.10 12.81 -22.17
C GLU A 6 16.26 13.37 -21.03
N LYS A 7 14.98 13.04 -21.00
CA LYS A 7 14.10 13.43 -19.91
C LYS A 7 14.59 12.79 -18.60
N PRO A 8 14.64 13.56 -17.54
CA PRO A 8 14.99 12.98 -16.25
C PRO A 8 13.98 11.92 -15.84
N LEU A 9 14.46 10.93 -15.10
CA LEU A 9 13.60 9.90 -14.55
C LEU A 9 12.60 10.54 -13.58
N THR A 10 11.39 9.99 -13.53
CA THR A 10 10.42 10.41 -12.52
C THR A 10 10.94 10.06 -11.13
N LYS A 11 10.41 10.74 -10.12
CA LYS A 11 10.77 10.45 -8.74
C LYS A 11 10.58 8.97 -8.40
N ASN A 12 9.49 8.35 -8.89
CA ASN A 12 9.22 6.95 -8.64
C ASN A 12 10.29 6.03 -9.22
N GLU A 13 10.77 6.32 -10.41
CA GLU A 13 11.83 5.52 -11.05
C GLU A 13 13.15 5.65 -10.32
N VAL A 14 13.47 6.85 -9.82
CA VAL A 14 14.66 7.05 -8.99
C VAL A 14 14.57 6.26 -7.69
N MET A 15 13.42 6.29 -7.03
CA MET A 15 13.17 5.53 -5.80
C MET A 15 13.33 4.03 -6.01
N LYS A 16 12.79 3.50 -7.12
CA LYS A 16 12.92 2.09 -7.47
C LYS A 16 14.37 1.69 -7.72
N ALA A 17 15.14 2.58 -8.37
CA ALA A 17 16.55 2.32 -8.62
C ALA A 17 17.38 2.28 -7.34
N GLU A 18 17.06 3.13 -6.37
CA GLU A 18 17.73 3.16 -5.07
C GLU A 18 17.35 2.00 -4.17
N LYS A 19 16.10 1.55 -4.27
CA LYS A 19 15.54 0.45 -3.46
C LYS A 19 14.86 -0.57 -4.37
N PRO A 20 15.62 -1.42 -5.08
CA PRO A 20 15.05 -2.35 -6.06
C PRO A 20 14.04 -3.35 -5.47
N ASP A 21 14.13 -3.65 -4.18
CA ASP A 21 13.18 -4.53 -3.49
C ASP A 21 11.89 -3.81 -3.08
N LEU A 22 11.77 -2.51 -3.37
CA LEU A 22 10.62 -1.68 -3.06
C LEU A 22 10.29 -1.63 -1.57
N SER A 23 11.28 -1.79 -0.71
CA SER A 23 11.08 -1.83 0.75
C SER A 23 11.15 -0.45 1.40
N GLY A 24 11.89 0.49 0.82
CA GLY A 24 12.11 1.79 1.45
C GLY A 24 12.56 1.67 2.89
N THR A 25 11.92 2.42 3.79
CA THR A 25 12.12 2.33 5.23
C THR A 25 10.90 1.74 5.95
N ILE A 26 10.13 0.90 5.25
CA ILE A 26 8.90 0.30 5.79
C ILE A 26 9.22 -0.54 7.03
N ARG A 27 10.27 -1.35 6.98
CA ARG A 27 10.65 -2.23 8.09
C ARG A 27 10.97 -1.43 9.35
N GLU A 28 11.71 -0.35 9.21
CA GLU A 28 12.10 0.52 10.31
C GLU A 28 10.88 1.20 10.92
N THR A 29 9.94 1.64 10.08
CA THR A 29 8.68 2.24 10.55
C THR A 29 7.84 1.23 11.31
N LEU A 30 7.73 0.00 10.82
CA LEU A 30 6.97 -1.05 11.48
C LEU A 30 7.59 -1.46 12.83
N ALA A 31 8.90 -1.34 12.96
CA ALA A 31 9.61 -1.64 14.20
C ALA A 31 9.51 -0.51 15.22
N ASN A 32 9.08 0.68 14.83
CA ASN A 32 8.99 1.85 15.70
C ASN A 32 7.61 1.94 16.35
N PRO A 33 7.46 1.68 17.67
CA PRO A 33 6.15 1.72 18.31
C PRO A 33 5.55 3.13 18.41
N ALA A 34 6.34 4.17 18.22
CA ALA A 34 5.85 5.55 18.23
C ALA A 34 5.37 6.02 16.86
N ALA A 35 5.59 5.25 15.80
CA ALA A 35 5.16 5.63 14.45
C ALA A 35 3.67 5.39 14.29
N ASP A 36 2.96 6.40 13.76
CA ASP A 36 1.53 6.33 13.46
C ASP A 36 1.24 6.36 11.96
N ARG A 37 2.28 6.48 11.14
CA ARG A 37 2.15 6.60 9.70
C ARG A 37 3.45 6.24 9.00
N PHE A 38 3.37 5.99 7.70
CA PHE A 38 4.55 5.87 6.85
C PHE A 38 4.96 7.25 6.33
N SER A 39 6.25 7.43 6.05
CA SER A 39 6.76 8.64 5.42
C SER A 39 6.22 8.79 4.00
N GLY A 40 6.36 9.98 3.41
CA GLY A 40 5.88 10.23 2.05
C GLY A 40 6.46 9.28 1.01
N ASP A 41 7.76 8.97 1.11
CA ASP A 41 8.40 8.02 0.20
C ASP A 41 7.92 6.58 0.46
N ASP A 42 7.81 6.18 1.71
CA ASP A 42 7.30 4.86 2.07
C ASP A 42 5.84 4.69 1.67
N GLU A 43 5.04 5.74 1.76
CA GLU A 43 3.66 5.72 1.26
C GLU A 43 3.61 5.34 -0.21
N GLN A 44 4.54 5.84 -1.02
CA GLN A 44 4.66 5.45 -2.41
C GLN A 44 5.18 4.02 -2.56
N PHE A 45 6.15 3.59 -1.75
CA PHE A 45 6.65 2.22 -1.79
C PHE A 45 5.56 1.20 -1.45
N ILE A 46 4.74 1.44 -0.43
CA ILE A 46 3.65 0.51 -0.09
C ILE A 46 2.62 0.40 -1.21
N LYS A 47 2.39 1.47 -1.98
CA LYS A 47 1.50 1.41 -3.15
C LYS A 47 1.97 0.41 -4.20
N PHE A 48 3.27 0.24 -4.36
CA PHE A 48 3.81 -0.75 -5.30
C PHE A 48 3.45 -2.19 -4.88
N HIS A 49 3.14 -2.39 -3.61
CA HIS A 49 2.70 -3.68 -3.06
C HIS A 49 1.18 -3.79 -2.94
N GLY A 50 0.43 -2.80 -3.44
CA GLY A 50 -1.03 -2.80 -3.36
C GLY A 50 -1.57 -2.34 -2.02
N ILE A 51 -0.79 -1.60 -1.26
CA ILE A 51 -1.16 -1.12 0.07
C ILE A 51 -1.28 0.41 0.03
N TYR A 52 -2.35 0.94 0.63
CA TYR A 52 -2.65 2.36 0.58
C TYR A 52 -2.85 2.92 1.97
N GLN A 53 -2.08 3.93 2.33
CA GLN A 53 -2.25 4.67 3.58
C GLN A 53 -3.33 5.73 3.38
N GLN A 54 -4.29 5.79 4.30
CA GLN A 54 -5.38 6.74 4.27
C GLN A 54 -5.54 7.40 5.64
N ASP A 55 -6.13 8.59 5.68
CA ASP A 55 -6.51 9.22 6.94
C ASP A 55 -8.04 9.33 7.03
N ASP A 56 -8.56 9.36 8.26
CA ASP A 56 -9.98 9.51 8.51
C ASP A 56 -10.37 10.97 8.28
N ARG A 57 -11.26 11.21 7.31
CA ARG A 57 -11.69 12.55 6.94
C ARG A 57 -12.44 13.26 8.07
N ASP A 58 -13.23 12.51 8.85
CA ASP A 58 -14.05 13.08 9.90
C ASP A 58 -13.20 13.56 11.08
N LYS A 59 -12.05 12.94 11.29
CA LYS A 59 -11.13 13.26 12.37
C LYS A 59 -10.02 14.23 11.98
N ARG A 60 -9.95 14.59 10.71
CA ARG A 60 -8.86 15.39 10.15
C ARG A 60 -8.74 16.76 10.82
N LYS A 61 -9.86 17.34 11.29
CA LYS A 61 -9.88 18.66 11.93
C LYS A 61 -9.28 18.66 13.34
N VAL A 62 -9.29 17.52 14.01
CA VAL A 62 -8.77 17.38 15.37
C VAL A 62 -7.36 16.80 15.34
N ALA A 63 -7.20 15.62 14.77
CA ALA A 63 -5.92 14.97 14.58
C ALA A 63 -6.08 13.94 13.47
N LYS A 64 -5.06 13.81 12.61
CA LYS A 64 -5.10 12.80 11.56
C LYS A 64 -4.94 11.42 12.16
N GLU A 65 -5.88 10.53 11.84
CA GLU A 65 -5.77 9.11 12.14
C GLU A 65 -5.55 8.36 10.83
N TYR A 66 -4.51 7.56 10.80
CA TYR A 66 -4.13 6.82 9.60
C TYR A 66 -4.58 5.38 9.69
N SER A 67 -5.02 4.85 8.56
CA SER A 67 -5.32 3.43 8.38
C SER A 67 -4.68 2.97 7.09
N VAL A 68 -4.51 1.67 6.96
CA VAL A 68 -3.89 1.07 5.80
C VAL A 68 -4.87 0.09 5.17
N MET A 69 -5.06 0.22 3.86
CA MET A 69 -5.92 -0.66 3.07
C MET A 69 -5.04 -1.53 2.19
N VAL A 70 -5.29 -2.84 2.21
CA VAL A 70 -4.61 -3.80 1.33
C VAL A 70 -5.55 -4.17 0.19
N ARG A 71 -5.08 -4.00 -1.05
CA ARG A 71 -5.81 -4.42 -2.24
C ARG A 71 -5.14 -5.63 -2.84
N THR A 72 -5.96 -6.59 -3.26
CA THR A 72 -5.50 -7.75 -4.01
C THR A 72 -6.13 -7.74 -5.40
N ARG A 73 -5.40 -8.28 -6.37
CA ARG A 73 -5.88 -8.39 -7.73
C ARG A 73 -6.45 -9.78 -7.96
N GLN A 74 -7.65 -9.82 -8.56
CA GLN A 74 -8.29 -11.08 -8.94
C GLN A 74 -8.39 -11.12 -10.46
N THR A 75 -7.58 -11.95 -11.07
CA THR A 75 -7.51 -12.07 -12.52
C THR A 75 -8.86 -12.54 -13.07
N GLY A 76 -9.40 -11.79 -14.04
CA GLY A 76 -10.71 -12.10 -14.62
C GLY A 76 -11.90 -11.89 -13.68
N GLY A 77 -11.67 -11.34 -12.50
CA GLY A 77 -12.75 -11.09 -11.54
C GLY A 77 -13.29 -12.35 -10.86
N ILE A 78 -12.59 -13.47 -10.98
CA ILE A 78 -13.04 -14.74 -10.40
C ILE A 78 -12.41 -14.90 -9.01
N VAL A 79 -13.27 -15.07 -8.00
CA VAL A 79 -12.84 -15.31 -6.62
C VAL A 79 -13.41 -16.65 -6.17
N PRO A 80 -12.60 -17.73 -6.17
CA PRO A 80 -13.06 -19.01 -5.63
C PRO A 80 -13.45 -18.89 -4.15
N ALA A 81 -14.45 -19.65 -3.72
CA ALA A 81 -14.94 -19.60 -2.35
C ALA A 81 -13.84 -19.85 -1.32
N ALA A 82 -12.95 -20.81 -1.58
CA ALA A 82 -11.83 -21.09 -0.69
C ALA A 82 -10.90 -19.89 -0.52
N GLN A 83 -10.64 -19.16 -1.59
CA GLN A 83 -9.82 -17.96 -1.55
C GLN A 83 -10.50 -16.82 -0.79
N TYR A 84 -11.81 -16.65 -1.01
CA TYR A 84 -12.59 -15.64 -0.27
C TYR A 84 -12.54 -15.90 1.23
N LEU A 85 -12.68 -17.16 1.64
CA LEU A 85 -12.62 -17.52 3.06
C LEU A 85 -11.26 -17.22 3.68
N VAL A 86 -10.17 -17.37 2.93
CA VAL A 86 -8.83 -16.98 3.39
C VAL A 86 -8.76 -15.48 3.61
N TYR A 87 -9.25 -14.68 2.68
CA TYR A 87 -9.29 -13.23 2.85
C TYR A 87 -10.13 -12.83 4.06
N ASP A 88 -11.26 -13.45 4.26
CA ASP A 88 -12.13 -13.17 5.40
C ASP A 88 -11.43 -13.50 6.72
N GLU A 89 -10.78 -14.64 6.81
CA GLU A 89 -9.98 -15.02 7.99
C GLU A 89 -8.86 -14.03 8.26
N LEU A 90 -8.09 -13.66 7.24
CA LEU A 90 -7.00 -12.71 7.39
C LEU A 90 -7.51 -11.32 7.81
N SER A 91 -8.63 -10.89 7.26
CA SER A 91 -9.24 -9.62 7.65
C SER A 91 -9.67 -9.62 9.10
N GLY A 92 -10.24 -10.73 9.58
CA GLY A 92 -10.65 -10.86 10.97
C GLY A 92 -9.48 -10.93 11.94
N ARG A 93 -8.35 -11.52 11.54
CA ARG A 93 -7.17 -11.69 12.40
C ARG A 93 -6.26 -10.47 12.43
N PHE A 94 -6.10 -9.78 11.31
CA PHE A 94 -5.09 -8.74 11.14
C PHE A 94 -5.66 -7.38 10.78
N ALA A 95 -6.96 -7.27 10.53
CA ALA A 95 -7.62 -6.03 10.13
C ALA A 95 -8.93 -5.85 10.89
N ASN A 96 -9.86 -5.08 10.33
CA ASN A 96 -11.13 -4.75 11.00
C ASN A 96 -12.26 -5.74 10.73
N GLY A 97 -11.98 -6.87 10.08
CA GLY A 97 -12.98 -7.88 9.80
C GLY A 97 -13.87 -7.60 8.60
N THR A 98 -13.57 -6.57 7.81
CA THR A 98 -14.36 -6.22 6.63
C THR A 98 -13.61 -6.49 5.34
N LEU A 99 -14.38 -6.87 4.31
CA LEU A 99 -13.89 -7.02 2.94
C LEU A 99 -14.76 -6.18 2.02
N ARG A 100 -14.16 -5.65 0.97
CA ARG A 100 -14.87 -4.91 -0.06
C ARG A 100 -14.47 -5.44 -1.43
N ILE A 101 -15.46 -5.73 -2.26
CA ILE A 101 -15.26 -6.08 -3.66
C ILE A 101 -15.42 -4.81 -4.49
N THR A 102 -14.46 -4.56 -5.37
CA THR A 102 -14.47 -3.38 -6.23
C THR A 102 -14.15 -3.79 -7.66
N SER A 103 -14.68 -3.05 -8.61
CA SER A 103 -14.44 -3.26 -10.05
C SER A 103 -13.19 -2.53 -10.56
N ARG A 104 -12.45 -1.88 -9.72
CA ARG A 104 -11.23 -1.18 -10.10
C ARG A 104 -9.99 -2.03 -9.88
#